data_0fec21b6e399ab85f553eece09819414
#
_entry.id   0fec21b6e399ab85f553eece09819414
#
_cell.length_a   1.000
_cell.length_b   1.000
_cell.length_c   1.000
_cell.angle_alpha   90.00
_cell.angle_beta   90.00
_cell.angle_gamma   90.00
#
_symmetry.space_group_name_H-M   'P 1'
#
loop_
_entity.id
_entity.type
_entity.pdbx_description
1 polymer ?
#
loop_
_entity_poly.entity_id
_entity_poly.type
_entity_poly.pdbx_seq_one_letter_code
_entity_poly.pdbx_strand_id
1 'polypeptide(L)'
;MNKIEAFLSSQKSYAIIFWVMILIRGIFNYEIPLTDNTEARYAEIARIMSETQNWITLQIDYGIPFWAKPPLSTWASALSISIFGNHEFFVRLPFLMLAIILVFSISHHKNKSSRYLPGIILLSLPEFYLHAGVVSTDMFLSFSIALIMLSFWEAIKIKTKSYWGYLFFVGLALGLLSKGPIALFLSLPPILIWSIISKNIKKAFKTAPWLLGIIMIILISLPWYYLVELRSPGFLNYFIVGEHFERFFNSDWQGDKYGFAKQQPFGIIWGFFMIFTLPWFILLIKILIKKWSEIKKDYWALFLLIWMLWTPLFFTFSRSLIHPYILPSMIPLALIINHFWNNVKNKNIYIYYGLSVTIALIFVLYTGVARPLYMNNTDKYILKTLDNNLPIYSLEQKSYSSQFYTKGRIEVIDQKKFENLVTKDSKFYISISNNRWVSLSLSLRNKLEIINNNKKKGIYQFKN
;
A
#
# COMPACT_ATOMS: atom_id res chain seq x y z
N MET A 1 34.70 21.67 -9.16
CA MET A 1 33.31 21.13 -9.03
C MET A 1 32.48 21.80 -10.13
N ASN A 2 31.95 21.03 -11.09
CA ASN A 2 31.11 21.59 -12.17
C ASN A 2 29.87 22.26 -11.59
N LYS A 3 29.34 23.33 -12.24
CA LYS A 3 28.12 24.04 -11.80
C LYS A 3 26.95 23.07 -11.51
N ILE A 4 26.84 21.99 -12.26
CA ILE A 4 25.84 20.93 -12.09
C ILE A 4 26.06 20.16 -10.76
N GLU A 5 27.31 19.85 -10.42
CA GLU A 5 27.64 19.14 -9.16
C GLU A 5 27.36 19.99 -7.93
N ALA A 6 27.66 21.30 -8.01
CA ALA A 6 27.34 22.25 -6.94
C ALA A 6 25.81 22.40 -6.78
N PHE A 7 25.08 22.44 -7.89
CA PHE A 7 23.61 22.47 -7.87
C PHE A 7 23.04 21.23 -7.19
N LEU A 8 23.41 20.02 -7.61
CA LEU A 8 22.86 18.78 -7.08
C LEU A 8 23.19 18.48 -5.60
N SER A 9 24.16 19.18 -5.03
CA SER A 9 24.48 19.07 -3.60
C SER A 9 23.78 20.13 -2.73
N SER A 10 22.99 21.01 -3.30
CA SER A 10 22.31 22.10 -2.58
C SER A 10 20.96 21.65 -2.02
N GLN A 11 20.52 22.23 -0.89
CA GLN A 11 19.18 21.98 -0.32
C GLN A 11 18.03 22.40 -1.25
N LYS A 12 18.24 23.48 -2.03
CA LYS A 12 17.24 23.93 -3.01
C LYS A 12 17.02 22.87 -4.08
N SER A 13 18.07 22.24 -4.55
CA SER A 13 17.98 21.18 -5.56
C SER A 13 17.27 19.93 -5.00
N TYR A 14 17.58 19.52 -3.77
CA TYR A 14 16.86 18.42 -3.14
C TYR A 14 15.37 18.72 -2.99
N ALA A 15 14.99 19.95 -2.63
CA ALA A 15 13.59 20.36 -2.59
C ALA A 15 12.94 20.28 -3.98
N ILE A 16 13.58 20.81 -5.01
CA ILE A 16 13.07 20.78 -6.40
C ILE A 16 12.91 19.33 -6.86
N ILE A 17 13.94 18.49 -6.70
CA ILE A 17 13.91 17.08 -7.09
C ILE A 17 12.75 16.36 -6.38
N PHE A 18 12.62 16.53 -5.07
CA PHE A 18 11.55 15.90 -4.29
C PHE A 18 10.16 16.28 -4.82
N TRP A 19 9.90 17.58 -5.01
CA TRP A 19 8.59 18.04 -5.48
C TRP A 19 8.30 17.64 -6.92
N VAL A 20 9.32 17.59 -7.78
CA VAL A 20 9.18 17.05 -9.15
C VAL A 20 8.82 15.56 -9.10
N MET A 21 9.46 14.76 -8.24
CA MET A 21 9.11 13.35 -8.09
C MET A 21 7.68 13.16 -7.57
N ILE A 22 7.22 13.97 -6.61
CA ILE A 22 5.84 13.96 -6.13
C ILE A 22 4.85 14.35 -7.24
N LEU A 23 5.16 15.39 -8.01
CA LEU A 23 4.33 15.82 -9.14
C LEU A 23 4.18 14.71 -10.18
N ILE A 24 5.28 14.09 -10.57
CA ILE A 24 5.29 12.97 -11.51
C ILE A 24 4.47 11.80 -10.96
N ARG A 25 4.61 11.49 -9.66
CA ARG A 25 3.79 10.45 -9.01
C ARG A 25 2.30 10.81 -9.02
N GLY A 26 1.97 12.07 -8.80
CA GLY A 26 0.60 12.57 -8.92
C GLY A 26 0.02 12.40 -10.33
N ILE A 27 0.80 12.70 -11.37
CA ILE A 27 0.41 12.47 -12.77
C ILE A 27 0.15 10.98 -13.00
N PHE A 28 1.01 10.09 -12.51
CA PHE A 28 0.78 8.64 -12.64
C PHE A 28 -0.45 8.15 -11.88
N ASN A 29 -0.76 8.73 -10.73
CA ASN A 29 -1.98 8.43 -10.00
C ASN A 29 -3.25 8.78 -10.79
N TYR A 30 -3.17 9.77 -11.67
CA TYR A 30 -4.26 10.18 -12.55
C TYR A 30 -4.35 9.33 -13.82
N GLU A 31 -3.23 9.04 -14.48
CA GLU A 31 -3.17 8.40 -15.81
C GLU A 31 -3.33 6.87 -15.75
N ILE A 32 -2.72 6.22 -14.75
CA ILE A 32 -2.71 4.76 -14.66
C ILE A 32 -4.07 4.27 -14.15
N PRO A 33 -4.74 3.34 -14.85
CA PRO A 33 -6.00 2.79 -14.37
C PRO A 33 -5.82 1.95 -13.10
N LEU A 34 -6.91 1.75 -12.35
CA LEU A 34 -6.94 0.78 -11.27
C LEU A 34 -6.83 -0.64 -11.83
N THR A 35 -5.96 -1.44 -11.26
CA THR A 35 -5.66 -2.79 -11.74
C THR A 35 -6.19 -3.87 -10.80
N ASP A 36 -6.78 -4.90 -11.39
CA ASP A 36 -7.18 -6.12 -10.67
C ASP A 36 -5.94 -6.96 -10.25
N ASN A 37 -5.97 -7.74 -9.15
CA ASN A 37 -7.16 -7.90 -8.31
C ASN A 37 -7.09 -7.03 -7.06
N THR A 38 -5.91 -6.57 -6.63
CA THR A 38 -5.73 -6.01 -5.28
C THR A 38 -6.14 -4.55 -5.23
N GLU A 39 -5.58 -3.70 -6.10
CA GLU A 39 -5.83 -2.27 -6.05
C GLU A 39 -7.29 -1.93 -6.36
N ALA A 40 -7.84 -2.47 -7.46
CA ALA A 40 -9.22 -2.24 -7.86
C ALA A 40 -10.21 -2.74 -6.80
N ARG A 41 -9.90 -3.85 -6.10
CA ARG A 41 -10.71 -4.36 -4.99
C ARG A 41 -10.81 -3.35 -3.84
N TYR A 42 -9.68 -2.83 -3.36
CA TYR A 42 -9.71 -1.84 -2.26
C TYR A 42 -10.35 -0.52 -2.69
N ALA A 43 -10.13 -0.11 -3.94
CA ALA A 43 -10.78 1.07 -4.50
C ALA A 43 -12.31 0.90 -4.58
N GLU A 44 -12.78 -0.28 -4.99
CA GLU A 44 -14.20 -0.59 -5.06
C GLU A 44 -14.84 -0.67 -3.67
N ILE A 45 -14.18 -1.31 -2.70
CA ILE A 45 -14.63 -1.32 -1.30
C ILE A 45 -14.79 0.12 -0.78
N ALA A 46 -13.85 1.01 -1.09
CA ALA A 46 -13.93 2.42 -0.70
C ALA A 46 -15.05 3.16 -1.43
N ARG A 47 -15.30 2.86 -2.72
CA ARG A 47 -16.43 3.42 -3.48
C ARG A 47 -17.76 3.00 -2.90
N ILE A 48 -17.96 1.70 -2.64
CA ILE A 48 -19.18 1.18 -2.00
C ILE A 48 -19.40 1.83 -0.64
N MET A 49 -18.35 1.96 0.18
CA MET A 49 -18.43 2.63 1.49
C MET A 49 -18.87 4.09 1.34
N SER A 50 -18.30 4.83 0.39
CA SER A 50 -18.66 6.22 0.10
C SER A 50 -20.13 6.36 -0.36
N GLU A 51 -20.61 5.43 -1.16
CA GLU A 51 -21.97 5.43 -1.71
C GLU A 51 -23.01 5.01 -0.66
N THR A 52 -22.75 3.91 0.04
CA THR A 52 -23.70 3.34 1.02
C THR A 52 -23.64 4.02 2.38
N GLN A 53 -22.65 4.87 2.64
CA GLN A 53 -22.37 5.50 3.94
C GLN A 53 -22.21 4.48 5.10
N ASN A 54 -21.87 3.23 4.76
CA ASN A 54 -21.58 2.20 5.76
C ASN A 54 -20.09 2.22 6.13
N TRP A 55 -19.73 3.05 7.11
CA TRP A 55 -18.35 3.24 7.58
C TRP A 55 -17.86 2.15 8.55
N ILE A 56 -18.72 1.21 8.93
CA ILE A 56 -18.37 0.14 9.89
C ILE A 56 -17.98 -1.14 9.14
N THR A 57 -18.90 -1.68 8.33
CA THR A 57 -18.67 -2.94 7.62
C THR A 57 -18.10 -2.66 6.23
N LEU A 58 -16.85 -3.07 6.01
CA LEU A 58 -16.27 -3.05 4.67
C LEU A 58 -17.02 -4.06 3.79
N GLN A 59 -17.35 -3.70 2.56
CA GLN A 59 -18.11 -4.55 1.66
C GLN A 59 -17.33 -4.79 0.37
N ILE A 60 -17.13 -6.05 0.01
CA ILE A 60 -16.46 -6.46 -1.24
C ILE A 60 -17.42 -6.36 -2.45
N ASP A 61 -18.71 -6.48 -2.17
CA ASP A 61 -19.85 -6.20 -3.05
C ASP A 61 -21.01 -5.73 -2.16
N TYR A 62 -22.05 -5.16 -2.72
CA TYR A 62 -23.21 -4.69 -1.96
C TYR A 62 -23.80 -5.78 -1.06
N GLY A 63 -23.83 -5.52 0.23
CA GLY A 63 -24.31 -6.47 1.24
C GLY A 63 -23.36 -7.62 1.58
N ILE A 64 -22.22 -7.77 0.89
CA ILE A 64 -21.23 -8.83 1.12
C ILE A 64 -20.05 -8.28 1.91
N PRO A 65 -19.83 -8.67 3.18
CA PRO A 65 -18.77 -8.14 4.01
C PRO A 65 -17.37 -8.56 3.53
N PHE A 66 -16.39 -7.67 3.73
CA PHE A 66 -14.97 -7.93 3.53
C PHE A 66 -14.25 -7.96 4.87
N TRP A 67 -13.72 -9.13 5.25
CA TRP A 67 -13.15 -9.38 6.58
C TRP A 67 -11.63 -9.36 6.65
N ALA A 68 -10.96 -9.23 5.51
CA ALA A 68 -9.51 -9.44 5.48
C ALA A 68 -8.69 -8.27 6.05
N LYS A 69 -9.25 -7.08 6.21
CA LYS A 69 -8.49 -5.89 6.63
C LYS A 69 -9.32 -4.92 7.47
N PRO A 70 -8.66 -4.19 8.40
CA PRO A 70 -9.26 -3.06 9.12
C PRO A 70 -9.47 -1.85 8.20
N PRO A 71 -10.19 -0.81 8.66
CA PRO A 71 -10.83 0.16 7.80
C PRO A 71 -9.97 1.37 7.40
N LEU A 72 -8.84 1.66 8.05
CA LEU A 72 -8.20 2.98 7.99
C LEU A 72 -7.89 3.44 6.56
N SER A 73 -7.31 2.58 5.73
CA SER A 73 -7.03 2.90 4.32
C SER A 73 -8.30 3.07 3.50
N THR A 74 -9.33 2.25 3.77
CA THR A 74 -10.63 2.34 3.11
C THR A 74 -11.36 3.61 3.52
N TRP A 75 -11.37 3.98 4.81
CA TRP A 75 -11.93 5.25 5.28
C TRP A 75 -11.31 6.45 4.58
N ALA A 76 -9.96 6.48 4.48
CA ALA A 76 -9.27 7.58 3.83
C ALA A 76 -9.64 7.70 2.34
N SER A 77 -9.68 6.57 1.61
CA SER A 77 -10.07 6.55 0.21
C SER A 77 -11.56 6.88 0.02
N ALA A 78 -12.45 6.34 0.86
CA ALA A 78 -13.89 6.62 0.80
C ALA A 78 -14.19 8.10 1.09
N LEU A 79 -13.52 8.69 2.10
CA LEU A 79 -13.64 10.11 2.39
C LEU A 79 -13.17 10.97 1.21
N SER A 80 -12.04 10.61 0.60
CA SER A 80 -11.52 11.32 -0.57
C SER A 80 -12.50 11.24 -1.75
N ILE A 81 -13.10 10.07 -2.00
CA ILE A 81 -14.15 9.89 -3.03
C ILE A 81 -15.40 10.71 -2.69
N SER A 82 -15.83 10.73 -1.45
CA SER A 82 -17.01 11.50 -1.02
C SER A 82 -16.84 13.01 -1.22
N ILE A 83 -15.62 13.54 -1.06
CA ILE A 83 -15.32 14.97 -1.20
C ILE A 83 -15.08 15.38 -2.67
N PHE A 84 -14.28 14.58 -3.39
CA PHE A 84 -13.75 14.95 -4.70
C PHE A 84 -14.35 14.17 -5.87
N GLY A 85 -15.14 13.13 -5.59
CA GLY A 85 -15.75 12.28 -6.61
C GLY A 85 -14.99 11.00 -6.92
N ASN A 86 -15.66 10.10 -7.65
CA ASN A 86 -15.14 8.79 -8.00
C ASN A 86 -14.19 8.85 -9.20
N HIS A 87 -12.90 9.01 -8.92
CA HIS A 87 -11.82 9.03 -9.91
C HIS A 87 -10.56 8.36 -9.33
N GLU A 88 -9.72 7.75 -10.18
CA GLU A 88 -8.50 7.04 -9.78
C GLU A 88 -7.55 7.91 -8.94
N PHE A 89 -7.40 9.16 -9.34
CA PHE A 89 -6.56 10.10 -8.61
C PHE A 89 -7.05 10.31 -7.17
N PHE A 90 -8.34 10.50 -6.99
CA PHE A 90 -8.89 10.80 -5.67
C PHE A 90 -8.90 9.58 -4.74
N VAL A 91 -9.13 8.39 -5.25
CA VAL A 91 -9.01 7.17 -4.44
C VAL A 91 -7.56 6.92 -3.98
N ARG A 92 -6.57 7.38 -4.76
CA ARG A 92 -5.13 7.27 -4.47
C ARG A 92 -4.56 8.46 -3.69
N LEU A 93 -5.26 9.59 -3.65
CA LEU A 93 -4.77 10.82 -3.03
C LEU A 93 -4.30 10.65 -1.58
N PRO A 94 -5.00 9.90 -0.70
CA PRO A 94 -4.56 9.70 0.68
C PRO A 94 -3.16 9.06 0.79
N PHE A 95 -2.80 8.17 -0.11
CA PHE A 95 -1.50 7.48 -0.11
C PHE A 95 -0.36 8.44 -0.51
N LEU A 96 -0.61 9.29 -1.49
CA LEU A 96 0.33 10.35 -1.88
C LEU A 96 0.53 11.36 -0.75
N MET A 97 -0.54 11.76 -0.08
CA MET A 97 -0.48 12.66 1.07
C MET A 97 0.29 12.03 2.24
N LEU A 98 0.06 10.74 2.53
CA LEU A 98 0.83 10.04 3.57
C LEU A 98 2.33 9.98 3.24
N ALA A 99 2.70 9.75 1.97
CA ALA A 99 4.10 9.79 1.55
C ALA A 99 4.73 11.17 1.80
N ILE A 100 4.01 12.24 1.49
CA ILE A 100 4.45 13.62 1.75
C ILE A 100 4.58 13.88 3.26
N ILE A 101 3.56 13.56 4.05
CA ILE A 101 3.57 13.74 5.52
C ILE A 101 4.70 12.95 6.15
N LEU A 102 4.92 11.70 5.71
CA LEU A 102 6.01 10.87 6.20
C LEU A 102 7.36 11.53 5.94
N VAL A 103 7.61 12.01 4.73
CA VAL A 103 8.88 12.69 4.39
C VAL A 103 9.09 13.93 5.26
N PHE A 104 8.06 14.74 5.49
CA PHE A 104 8.17 15.88 6.40
C PHE A 104 8.43 15.46 7.84
N SER A 105 7.79 14.40 8.32
CA SER A 105 8.02 13.87 9.68
C SER A 105 9.45 13.40 9.88
N ILE A 106 10.01 12.66 8.93
CA ILE A 106 11.39 12.17 9.01
C ILE A 106 12.44 13.26 8.77
N SER A 107 12.09 14.31 8.05
CA SER A 107 12.99 15.45 7.76
C SER A 107 13.34 16.29 9.00
N HIS A 108 12.57 16.18 10.08
CA HIS A 108 12.83 16.85 11.36
C HIS A 108 14.03 16.24 12.12
N HIS A 109 14.41 15.00 11.76
CA HIS A 109 15.47 14.27 12.44
C HIS A 109 16.88 14.64 11.89
N LYS A 110 17.46 15.65 12.47
CA LYS A 110 18.89 15.96 12.64
C LYS A 110 19.81 16.37 11.49
N ASN A 111 19.50 16.37 10.23
CA ASN A 111 20.48 16.92 9.29
C ASN A 111 19.91 18.10 8.52
N LYS A 112 20.18 19.34 9.01
CA LYS A 112 19.76 20.58 8.34
C LYS A 112 20.28 20.71 6.91
N SER A 113 21.38 20.01 6.57
CA SER A 113 22.01 20.08 5.24
C SER A 113 21.34 19.24 4.16
N SER A 114 20.37 18.36 4.52
CA SER A 114 19.74 17.44 3.55
C SER A 114 18.29 17.08 3.92
N ARG A 115 17.49 18.09 4.24
CA ARG A 115 16.09 17.91 4.69
C ARG A 115 15.25 17.03 3.76
N TYR A 116 15.38 17.18 2.45
CA TYR A 116 14.59 16.45 1.45
C TYR A 116 15.24 15.15 0.97
N LEU A 117 16.48 14.87 1.36
CA LEU A 117 17.21 13.68 0.93
C LEU A 117 16.50 12.37 1.30
N PRO A 118 15.98 12.17 2.52
CA PRO A 118 15.23 10.95 2.84
C PRO A 118 14.03 10.75 1.92
N GLY A 119 13.36 11.83 1.55
CA GLY A 119 12.25 11.79 0.59
C GLY A 119 12.68 11.39 -0.81
N ILE A 120 13.81 11.91 -1.30
CA ILE A 120 14.36 11.51 -2.59
C ILE A 120 14.75 10.03 -2.56
N ILE A 121 15.38 9.57 -1.48
CA ILE A 121 15.72 8.16 -1.32
C ILE A 121 14.45 7.31 -1.39
N LEU A 122 13.46 7.61 -0.57
CA LEU A 122 12.20 6.85 -0.52
C LEU A 122 11.48 6.83 -1.86
N LEU A 123 11.32 7.99 -2.51
CA LEU A 123 10.64 8.09 -3.82
C LEU A 123 11.44 7.48 -4.98
N SER A 124 12.72 7.20 -4.80
CA SER A 124 13.54 6.47 -5.76
C SER A 124 13.65 4.97 -5.48
N LEU A 125 13.03 4.49 -4.38
CA LEU A 125 12.82 3.06 -4.14
C LEU A 125 11.56 2.59 -4.89
N PRO A 126 11.65 1.61 -5.80
CA PRO A 126 10.53 1.20 -6.63
C PRO A 126 9.26 0.87 -5.84
N GLU A 127 9.42 0.12 -4.74
CA GLU A 127 8.30 -0.29 -3.91
C GLU A 127 7.63 0.86 -3.17
N PHE A 128 8.42 1.78 -2.60
CA PHE A 128 7.87 2.96 -1.93
C PHE A 128 7.18 3.90 -2.93
N TYR A 129 7.81 4.12 -4.09
CA TYR A 129 7.23 4.94 -5.16
C TYR A 129 5.90 4.38 -5.65
N LEU A 130 5.82 3.05 -5.81
CA LEU A 130 4.58 2.37 -6.18
C LEU A 130 3.48 2.63 -5.14
N HIS A 131 3.79 2.40 -3.84
CA HIS A 131 2.82 2.49 -2.76
C HIS A 131 2.49 3.94 -2.34
N ALA A 132 3.23 4.94 -2.81
CA ALA A 132 2.81 6.34 -2.72
C ALA A 132 1.56 6.68 -3.57
N GLY A 133 0.98 5.69 -4.26
CA GLY A 133 -0.23 5.87 -5.04
C GLY A 133 -1.03 4.60 -5.32
N VAL A 134 -0.63 3.43 -4.82
CA VAL A 134 -1.45 2.21 -4.91
C VAL A 134 -2.38 2.13 -3.71
N VAL A 135 -3.66 1.88 -3.98
CA VAL A 135 -4.67 1.70 -2.93
C VAL A 135 -4.43 0.36 -2.22
N SER A 136 -3.77 0.43 -1.06
CA SER A 136 -3.44 -0.74 -0.24
C SER A 136 -3.32 -0.38 1.24
N THR A 137 -3.28 -1.38 2.13
CA THR A 137 -3.08 -1.13 3.56
C THR A 137 -1.63 -0.88 3.95
N ASP A 138 -0.68 -1.18 3.06
CA ASP A 138 0.76 -1.25 3.39
C ASP A 138 1.38 0.12 3.66
N MET A 139 0.98 1.16 2.92
CA MET A 139 1.45 2.53 3.16
C MET A 139 0.97 3.06 4.51
N PHE A 140 -0.29 2.81 4.87
CA PHE A 140 -0.85 3.19 6.17
C PHE A 140 -0.16 2.47 7.33
N LEU A 141 0.12 1.17 7.17
CA LEU A 141 0.91 0.41 8.15
C LEU A 141 2.31 1.00 8.31
N SER A 142 3.01 1.25 7.20
CA SER A 142 4.37 1.80 7.20
C SER A 142 4.44 3.18 7.83
N PHE A 143 3.46 4.03 7.55
CA PHE A 143 3.30 5.33 8.20
C PHE A 143 3.07 5.18 9.71
N SER A 144 2.17 4.29 10.12
CA SER A 144 1.87 4.04 11.54
C SER A 144 3.11 3.54 12.28
N ILE A 145 3.87 2.60 11.70
CA ILE A 145 5.12 2.11 12.28
C ILE A 145 6.15 3.26 12.37
N ALA A 146 6.29 4.09 11.34
CA ALA A 146 7.17 5.24 11.40
C ALA A 146 6.77 6.21 12.51
N LEU A 147 5.48 6.49 12.67
CA LEU A 147 4.96 7.33 13.74
C LEU A 147 5.30 6.75 15.12
N ILE A 148 5.11 5.44 15.34
CA ILE A 148 5.48 4.73 16.57
C ILE A 148 6.97 4.89 16.85
N MET A 149 7.81 4.54 15.87
CA MET A 149 9.26 4.47 16.04
C MET A 149 9.87 5.87 16.29
N LEU A 150 9.43 6.86 15.51
CA LEU A 150 9.94 8.23 15.63
C LEU A 150 9.43 8.90 16.90
N SER A 151 8.16 8.69 17.27
CA SER A 151 7.60 9.22 18.50
C SER A 151 8.25 8.62 19.73
N PHE A 152 8.53 7.32 19.74
CA PHE A 152 9.31 6.68 20.79
C PHE A 152 10.70 7.30 20.90
N TRP A 153 11.39 7.48 19.77
CA TRP A 153 12.73 8.06 19.76
C TRP A 153 12.75 9.50 20.32
N GLU A 154 11.80 10.33 19.92
CA GLU A 154 11.73 11.72 20.44
C GLU A 154 11.30 11.74 21.92
N ALA A 155 10.36 10.89 22.33
CA ALA A 155 9.94 10.80 23.73
C ALA A 155 11.12 10.42 24.65
N ILE A 156 11.98 9.50 24.22
CA ILE A 156 13.12 9.06 25.06
C ILE A 156 14.25 10.10 25.15
N LYS A 157 14.35 11.04 24.20
CA LYS A 157 15.33 12.13 24.29
C LYS A 157 14.96 13.17 25.34
N ILE A 158 13.67 13.44 25.48
CA ILE A 158 13.14 14.48 26.35
C ILE A 158 13.07 13.92 27.78
N LYS A 159 13.52 14.68 28.76
CA LYS A 159 13.54 14.23 30.17
C LYS A 159 12.17 14.28 30.84
N THR A 160 11.21 14.99 30.27
CA THR A 160 9.85 15.18 30.81
C THR A 160 8.82 14.49 29.92
N LYS A 161 7.62 14.18 30.45
CA LYS A 161 6.49 13.68 29.66
C LYS A 161 6.17 14.67 28.55
N SER A 162 6.20 14.23 27.29
CA SER A 162 5.99 15.04 26.13
C SER A 162 4.85 14.52 25.28
N TYR A 163 4.31 15.34 24.37
CA TYR A 163 3.29 14.93 23.41
C TYR A 163 3.75 13.74 22.52
N TRP A 164 5.06 13.54 22.36
CA TRP A 164 5.60 12.38 21.64
C TRP A 164 5.20 11.04 22.26
N GLY A 165 5.13 10.98 23.60
CA GLY A 165 4.63 9.79 24.29
C GLY A 165 3.19 9.47 23.91
N TYR A 166 2.33 10.47 23.70
CA TYR A 166 0.96 10.27 23.24
C TYR A 166 0.89 9.89 21.76
N LEU A 167 1.71 10.52 20.91
CA LEU A 167 1.80 10.18 19.49
C LEU A 167 2.27 8.73 19.27
N PHE A 168 3.08 8.18 20.16
CA PHE A 168 3.43 6.77 20.15
C PHE A 168 2.20 5.87 20.24
N PHE A 169 1.27 6.16 21.15
CA PHE A 169 0.03 5.39 21.30
C PHE A 169 -0.97 5.66 20.17
N VAL A 170 -1.03 6.87 19.64
CA VAL A 170 -1.79 7.17 18.43
C VAL A 170 -1.27 6.32 17.27
N GLY A 171 0.05 6.23 17.08
CA GLY A 171 0.66 5.37 16.07
C GLY A 171 0.27 3.89 16.23
N LEU A 172 0.24 3.37 17.46
CA LEU A 172 -0.22 2.00 17.75
C LEU A 172 -1.69 1.81 17.37
N ALA A 173 -2.56 2.75 17.73
CA ALA A 173 -3.98 2.70 17.40
C ALA A 173 -4.22 2.76 15.87
N LEU A 174 -3.54 3.66 15.17
CA LEU A 174 -3.59 3.74 13.70
C LEU A 174 -3.04 2.46 13.05
N GLY A 175 -1.99 1.87 13.61
CA GLY A 175 -1.43 0.60 13.16
C GLY A 175 -2.43 -0.55 13.26
N LEU A 176 -3.13 -0.64 14.38
CA LEU A 176 -4.22 -1.60 14.58
C LEU A 176 -5.33 -1.40 13.55
N LEU A 177 -5.76 -0.15 13.30
CA LEU A 177 -6.78 0.17 12.29
C LEU A 177 -6.29 0.05 10.84
N SER A 178 -4.97 -0.03 10.60
CA SER A 178 -4.38 -0.20 9.26
C SER A 178 -4.33 -1.66 8.82
N LYS A 179 -3.73 -2.50 9.66
CA LYS A 179 -3.46 -3.90 9.32
C LYS A 179 -3.54 -4.85 10.54
N GLY A 180 -4.05 -4.37 11.67
CA GLY A 180 -4.27 -5.16 12.88
C GLY A 180 -3.00 -5.41 13.70
N PRO A 181 -2.95 -6.55 14.42
CA PRO A 181 -1.88 -6.89 15.37
C PRO A 181 -0.47 -6.85 14.79
N ILE A 182 -0.29 -7.05 13.50
CA ILE A 182 1.02 -7.01 12.84
C ILE A 182 1.78 -5.69 13.09
N ALA A 183 1.05 -4.58 13.29
CA ALA A 183 1.66 -3.30 13.62
C ALA A 183 2.43 -3.35 14.95
N LEU A 184 1.90 -4.08 15.95
CA LEU A 184 2.56 -4.28 17.24
C LEU A 184 3.81 -5.16 17.08
N PHE A 185 3.69 -6.26 16.34
CA PHE A 185 4.80 -7.19 16.10
C PHE A 185 5.94 -6.57 15.29
N LEU A 186 5.67 -5.60 14.44
CA LEU A 186 6.71 -4.92 13.66
C LEU A 186 7.34 -3.71 14.38
N SER A 187 6.70 -3.17 15.42
CA SER A 187 7.19 -1.97 16.11
C SER A 187 7.71 -2.20 17.52
N LEU A 188 7.03 -3.00 18.35
CA LEU A 188 7.40 -3.15 19.75
C LEU A 188 8.69 -3.96 19.97
N PRO A 189 8.93 -5.10 19.28
CA PRO A 189 10.16 -5.86 19.49
C PRO A 189 11.43 -5.08 19.16
N PRO A 190 11.56 -4.34 18.03
CA PRO A 190 12.77 -3.54 17.79
C PRO A 190 12.99 -2.44 18.83
N ILE A 191 11.92 -1.84 19.38
CA ILE A 191 12.01 -0.89 20.50
C ILE A 191 12.55 -1.59 21.74
N LEU A 192 12.04 -2.76 22.08
CA LEU A 192 12.49 -3.55 23.23
C LEU A 192 13.96 -3.97 23.10
N ILE A 193 14.34 -4.54 21.94
CA ILE A 193 15.70 -4.96 21.64
C ILE A 193 16.67 -3.78 21.80
N TRP A 194 16.35 -2.64 21.19
CA TRP A 194 17.17 -1.45 21.31
C TRP A 194 17.26 -0.98 22.77
N SER A 195 16.15 -0.97 23.51
CA SER A 195 16.10 -0.52 24.90
C SER A 195 16.95 -1.39 25.84
N ILE A 196 17.04 -2.70 25.56
CA ILE A 196 17.90 -3.64 26.28
C ILE A 196 19.36 -3.38 25.95
N ILE A 197 19.72 -3.36 24.66
CA ILE A 197 21.12 -3.18 24.20
C ILE A 197 21.67 -1.83 24.66
N SER A 198 20.88 -0.77 24.58
CA SER A 198 21.28 0.58 24.98
C SER A 198 21.21 0.82 26.51
N LYS A 199 20.76 -0.18 27.28
CA LYS A 199 20.52 -0.08 28.73
C LYS A 199 19.53 1.03 29.14
N ASN A 200 18.61 1.37 28.25
CA ASN A 200 17.60 2.44 28.42
C ASN A 200 16.20 1.93 28.78
N ILE A 201 16.03 0.66 29.15
CA ILE A 201 14.71 0.04 29.35
C ILE A 201 13.88 0.78 30.41
N LYS A 202 14.47 1.15 31.56
CA LYS A 202 13.78 1.91 32.62
C LYS A 202 13.32 3.28 32.09
N LYS A 203 14.14 3.94 31.28
CA LYS A 203 13.82 5.23 30.69
C LYS A 203 12.70 5.11 29.65
N ALA A 204 12.75 4.08 28.80
CA ALA A 204 11.72 3.79 27.83
C ALA A 204 10.33 3.63 28.48
N PHE A 205 10.26 2.88 29.61
CA PHE A 205 9.00 2.74 30.35
C PHE A 205 8.53 4.02 31.03
N LYS A 206 9.45 4.82 31.61
CA LYS A 206 9.07 6.05 32.34
C LYS A 206 8.61 7.20 31.44
N THR A 207 9.06 7.25 30.19
CA THR A 207 8.72 8.34 29.25
C THR A 207 7.34 8.20 28.62
N ALA A 208 6.77 7.00 28.61
CA ALA A 208 5.47 6.75 28.00
C ALA A 208 4.34 6.95 29.02
N PRO A 209 3.26 7.68 28.67
CA PRO A 209 2.08 7.84 29.53
C PRO A 209 1.16 6.61 29.41
N TRP A 210 1.58 5.48 29.97
CA TRP A 210 0.94 4.16 29.74
C TRP A 210 -0.56 4.14 29.95
N LEU A 211 -1.04 4.63 31.12
CA LEU A 211 -2.47 4.59 31.42
C LEU A 211 -3.30 5.35 30.37
N LEU A 212 -2.96 6.61 30.14
CA LEU A 212 -3.68 7.44 29.15
C LEU A 212 -3.46 6.93 27.74
N GLY A 213 -2.25 6.44 27.44
CA GLY A 213 -1.93 5.87 26.13
C GLY A 213 -2.73 4.62 25.81
N ILE A 214 -2.90 3.70 26.76
CA ILE A 214 -3.76 2.51 26.59
C ILE A 214 -5.21 2.93 26.41
N ILE A 215 -5.69 3.89 27.20
CA ILE A 215 -7.04 4.45 27.00
C ILE A 215 -7.20 5.03 25.59
N MET A 216 -6.18 5.74 25.07
CA MET A 216 -6.23 6.27 23.70
C MET A 216 -6.31 5.14 22.66
N ILE A 217 -5.53 4.05 22.80
CA ILE A 217 -5.64 2.89 21.89
C ILE A 217 -7.06 2.33 21.93
N ILE A 218 -7.59 2.13 23.14
CA ILE A 218 -8.95 1.60 23.34
C ILE A 218 -9.99 2.52 22.66
N LEU A 219 -9.93 3.83 22.89
CA LEU A 219 -10.91 4.77 22.35
C LEU A 219 -10.81 4.95 20.83
N ILE A 220 -9.61 4.84 20.26
CA ILE A 220 -9.41 5.06 18.82
C ILE A 220 -9.68 3.79 18.01
N SER A 221 -9.23 2.62 18.47
CA SER A 221 -9.28 1.40 17.67
C SER A 221 -10.39 0.42 18.06
N LEU A 222 -10.64 0.21 19.36
CA LEU A 222 -11.56 -0.81 19.83
C LEU A 222 -13.02 -0.60 19.41
N PRO A 223 -13.57 0.65 19.34
CA PRO A 223 -14.95 0.86 18.92
C PRO A 223 -15.25 0.26 17.55
N TRP A 224 -14.34 0.40 16.58
CA TRP A 224 -14.55 -0.19 15.26
C TRP A 224 -14.55 -1.72 15.32
N TYR A 225 -13.58 -2.34 16.00
CA TYR A 225 -13.51 -3.79 16.15
C TYR A 225 -14.75 -4.38 16.82
N TYR A 226 -15.28 -3.70 17.84
CA TYR A 226 -16.50 -4.08 18.52
C TYR A 226 -17.73 -3.96 17.61
N LEU A 227 -17.87 -2.83 16.93
CA LEU A 227 -19.04 -2.58 16.07
C LEU A 227 -19.05 -3.50 14.83
N VAL A 228 -17.90 -3.79 14.23
CA VAL A 228 -17.84 -4.69 13.07
C VAL A 228 -18.17 -6.13 13.47
N GLU A 229 -17.74 -6.60 14.64
CA GLU A 229 -18.09 -7.93 15.13
C GLU A 229 -19.61 -8.03 15.41
N LEU A 230 -20.23 -7.00 15.99
CA LEU A 230 -21.68 -6.96 16.20
C LEU A 230 -22.46 -7.01 14.87
N ARG A 231 -22.00 -6.29 13.85
CA ARG A 231 -22.68 -6.23 12.53
C ARG A 231 -22.36 -7.40 11.61
N SER A 232 -21.27 -8.07 11.87
CA SER A 232 -20.72 -9.14 11.02
C SER A 232 -20.06 -10.20 11.89
N PRO A 233 -20.84 -11.01 12.64
CA PRO A 233 -20.36 -11.99 13.61
C PRO A 233 -19.37 -12.98 12.98
N GLY A 234 -18.26 -13.25 13.66
CA GLY A 234 -17.16 -14.09 13.19
C GLY A 234 -16.04 -13.32 12.50
N PHE A 235 -16.17 -12.00 12.34
CA PHE A 235 -15.10 -11.15 11.79
C PHE A 235 -13.81 -11.27 12.60
N LEU A 236 -13.88 -11.13 13.93
CA LEU A 236 -12.68 -11.17 14.78
C LEU A 236 -11.96 -12.53 14.70
N ASN A 237 -12.70 -13.63 14.70
CA ASN A 237 -12.09 -14.96 14.56
C ASN A 237 -11.41 -15.10 13.20
N TYR A 238 -12.07 -14.73 12.11
CA TYR A 238 -11.47 -14.77 10.78
C TYR A 238 -10.24 -13.87 10.67
N PHE A 239 -10.36 -12.61 11.15
CA PHE A 239 -9.29 -11.62 10.99
C PHE A 239 -8.09 -11.88 11.91
N ILE A 240 -8.32 -12.18 13.20
CA ILE A 240 -7.24 -12.39 14.16
C ILE A 240 -6.62 -13.78 14.00
N VAL A 241 -7.46 -14.83 14.04
CA VAL A 241 -6.94 -16.21 13.96
C VAL A 241 -6.58 -16.56 12.53
N GLY A 242 -7.48 -16.40 11.57
CA GLY A 242 -7.29 -16.79 10.18
C GLY A 242 -6.19 -15.97 9.47
N GLU A 243 -6.39 -14.67 9.32
CA GLU A 243 -5.49 -13.81 8.54
C GLU A 243 -4.12 -13.59 9.19
N HIS A 244 -3.99 -13.65 10.54
CA HIS A 244 -2.72 -13.37 11.23
C HIS A 244 -2.00 -14.63 11.70
N PHE A 245 -2.68 -15.62 12.29
CA PHE A 245 -2.02 -16.83 12.78
C PHE A 245 -2.00 -17.93 11.72
N GLU A 246 -3.15 -18.39 11.25
CA GLU A 246 -3.21 -19.49 10.31
C GLU A 246 -2.44 -19.16 9.03
N ARG A 247 -2.68 -18.01 8.41
CA ARG A 247 -1.99 -17.61 7.19
C ARG A 247 -0.49 -17.40 7.36
N PHE A 248 -0.02 -17.09 8.57
CA PHE A 248 1.41 -16.88 8.84
C PHE A 248 2.15 -18.22 8.99
N PHE A 249 1.55 -19.18 9.70
CA PHE A 249 2.19 -20.45 10.07
C PHE A 249 1.82 -21.61 9.15
N ASN A 250 0.62 -21.61 8.58
CA ASN A 250 0.08 -22.70 7.78
C ASN A 250 0.04 -22.32 6.30
N SER A 251 0.90 -22.97 5.50
CA SER A 251 0.96 -22.76 4.04
C SER A 251 -0.29 -23.24 3.30
N ASP A 252 -1.01 -24.20 3.88
CA ASP A 252 -2.14 -24.88 3.25
C ASP A 252 -3.49 -24.46 3.83
N TRP A 253 -3.53 -23.33 4.55
CA TRP A 253 -4.76 -22.81 5.10
C TRP A 253 -5.80 -22.51 4.01
N GLN A 254 -6.89 -23.29 4.05
CA GLN A 254 -7.98 -23.21 3.07
C GLN A 254 -9.04 -22.16 3.43
N GLY A 255 -8.90 -21.48 4.56
CA GLY A 255 -9.89 -20.52 5.06
C GLY A 255 -9.83 -19.14 4.39
N ASP A 256 -8.91 -18.86 3.46
CA ASP A 256 -8.79 -17.57 2.79
C ASP A 256 -9.98 -17.32 1.84
N LYS A 257 -10.88 -16.42 2.26
CA LYS A 257 -12.09 -16.06 1.49
C LYS A 257 -11.83 -15.12 0.30
N TYR A 258 -10.64 -14.52 0.21
CA TYR A 258 -10.38 -13.39 -0.70
C TYR A 258 -9.14 -13.57 -1.57
N GLY A 259 -8.53 -14.74 -1.57
CA GLY A 259 -7.37 -15.03 -2.38
C GLY A 259 -6.74 -16.37 -2.03
N PHE A 260 -5.54 -16.58 -2.55
CA PHE A 260 -4.74 -17.76 -2.23
C PHE A 260 -3.51 -17.35 -1.42
N ALA A 261 -3.04 -18.25 -0.57
CA ALA A 261 -1.77 -18.07 0.10
C ALA A 261 -0.67 -17.85 -0.95
N LYS A 262 0.09 -16.77 -0.80
CA LYS A 262 1.22 -16.45 -1.69
C LYS A 262 2.46 -17.18 -1.17
N GLN A 263 2.47 -18.50 -1.34
CA GLN A 263 3.59 -19.33 -0.93
C GLN A 263 4.89 -18.87 -1.59
N GLN A 264 5.91 -18.69 -0.79
CA GLN A 264 7.21 -18.21 -1.23
C GLN A 264 8.33 -19.02 -0.57
N PRO A 265 9.50 -19.14 -1.21
CA PRO A 265 10.67 -19.77 -0.62
C PRO A 265 11.07 -19.09 0.70
N PHE A 266 11.57 -19.88 1.64
CA PHE A 266 12.08 -19.37 2.91
C PHE A 266 13.14 -18.28 2.69
N GLY A 267 12.99 -17.17 3.39
CA GLY A 267 13.95 -16.07 3.33
C GLY A 267 13.86 -15.18 2.08
N ILE A 268 12.90 -15.39 1.15
CA ILE A 268 12.75 -14.57 -0.07
C ILE A 268 12.57 -13.08 0.24
N ILE A 269 12.07 -12.74 1.43
CA ILE A 269 11.88 -11.36 1.87
C ILE A 269 13.18 -10.55 1.85
N TRP A 270 14.33 -11.19 2.09
CA TRP A 270 15.64 -10.55 1.97
C TRP A 270 16.00 -10.24 0.51
N GLY A 271 15.60 -11.11 -0.42
CA GLY A 271 15.70 -10.85 -1.85
C GLY A 271 14.84 -9.66 -2.27
N PHE A 272 13.60 -9.58 -1.79
CA PHE A 272 12.75 -8.41 -2.01
C PHE A 272 13.37 -7.15 -1.42
N PHE A 273 13.88 -7.22 -0.19
CA PHE A 273 14.56 -6.08 0.44
C PHE A 273 15.76 -5.62 -0.40
N MET A 274 16.63 -6.52 -0.86
CA MET A 274 17.78 -6.15 -1.70
C MET A 274 17.35 -5.52 -3.01
N ILE A 275 16.45 -6.15 -3.76
CA ILE A 275 16.06 -5.73 -5.11
C ILE A 275 15.30 -4.39 -5.08
N PHE A 276 14.29 -4.28 -4.22
CA PHE A 276 13.43 -3.09 -4.17
C PHE A 276 14.05 -1.90 -3.42
N THR A 277 15.22 -2.08 -2.81
CA THR A 277 16.00 -0.98 -2.23
C THR A 277 17.19 -0.55 -3.08
N LEU A 278 17.42 -1.18 -4.25
CA LEU A 278 18.39 -0.68 -5.23
C LEU A 278 17.98 0.70 -5.76
N PRO A 279 18.96 1.59 -6.06
CA PRO A 279 20.40 1.38 -5.93
C PRO A 279 20.97 1.68 -4.53
N TRP A 280 20.14 2.14 -3.59
CA TRP A 280 20.55 2.59 -2.26
C TRP A 280 21.08 1.46 -1.38
N PHE A 281 20.68 0.21 -1.64
CA PHE A 281 21.20 -0.96 -0.94
C PHE A 281 22.74 -1.04 -1.01
N ILE A 282 23.31 -0.74 -2.18
CA ILE A 282 24.78 -0.76 -2.37
C ILE A 282 25.44 0.28 -1.47
N LEU A 283 24.86 1.49 -1.39
CA LEU A 283 25.37 2.54 -0.51
C LEU A 283 25.19 2.16 0.97
N LEU A 284 24.05 1.60 1.32
CA LEU A 284 23.78 1.11 2.68
C LEU A 284 24.87 0.11 3.11
N ILE A 285 25.17 -0.91 2.32
CA ILE A 285 26.20 -1.90 2.62
C ILE A 285 27.57 -1.23 2.81
N LYS A 286 27.94 -0.29 1.92
CA LYS A 286 29.19 0.48 2.08
C LYS A 286 29.24 1.26 3.39
N ILE A 287 28.12 1.87 3.81
CA ILE A 287 28.00 2.58 5.10
C ILE A 287 28.16 1.58 6.25
N LEU A 288 27.42 0.47 6.22
CA LEU A 288 27.47 -0.54 7.28
C LEU A 288 28.88 -1.09 7.48
N ILE A 289 29.61 -1.40 6.40
CA ILE A 289 30.99 -1.91 6.49
C ILE A 289 31.92 -0.84 7.04
N LYS A 290 31.89 0.39 6.47
CA LYS A 290 32.87 1.44 6.83
C LYS A 290 32.59 2.11 8.17
N LYS A 291 31.33 2.16 8.60
CA LYS A 291 30.89 2.89 9.80
C LYS A 291 30.40 1.98 10.92
N TRP A 292 30.67 0.68 10.85
CA TRP A 292 30.20 -0.30 11.82
C TRP A 292 30.55 0.05 13.27
N SER A 293 31.79 0.49 13.52
CA SER A 293 32.22 0.91 14.86
C SER A 293 31.51 2.15 15.38
N GLU A 294 31.15 3.08 14.48
CA GLU A 294 30.39 4.27 14.82
C GLU A 294 28.92 3.92 15.09
N ILE A 295 28.32 3.07 14.23
CA ILE A 295 26.91 2.62 14.35
C ILE A 295 26.67 1.96 15.72
N LYS A 296 27.57 1.10 16.17
CA LYS A 296 27.45 0.44 17.48
C LYS A 296 27.45 1.41 18.67
N LYS A 297 28.09 2.57 18.52
CA LYS A 297 28.22 3.58 19.59
C LYS A 297 27.17 4.67 19.48
N ASP A 298 26.60 4.90 18.30
CA ASP A 298 25.53 5.87 18.06
C ASP A 298 24.16 5.24 18.30
N TYR A 299 23.51 5.61 19.38
CA TYR A 299 22.21 5.08 19.77
C TYR A 299 21.13 5.28 18.68
N TRP A 300 21.20 6.36 17.91
CA TRP A 300 20.26 6.60 16.81
C TRP A 300 20.51 5.66 15.63
N ALA A 301 21.74 5.55 15.19
CA ALA A 301 22.10 4.66 14.10
C ALA A 301 21.80 3.19 14.44
N LEU A 302 22.07 2.78 15.68
CA LEU A 302 21.73 1.45 16.18
C LEU A 302 20.23 1.21 16.21
N PHE A 303 19.43 2.20 16.65
CA PHE A 303 17.97 2.13 16.63
C PHE A 303 17.43 1.94 15.22
N LEU A 304 17.90 2.73 14.28
CA LEU A 304 17.50 2.62 12.87
C LEU A 304 17.90 1.26 12.26
N LEU A 305 19.08 0.75 12.60
CA LEU A 305 19.55 -0.55 12.12
C LEU A 305 18.66 -1.70 12.61
N ILE A 306 18.32 -1.70 13.91
CA ILE A 306 17.45 -2.71 14.51
C ILE A 306 16.06 -2.64 13.88
N TRP A 307 15.49 -1.45 13.75
CA TRP A 307 14.19 -1.24 13.07
C TRP A 307 14.22 -1.74 11.63
N MET A 308 15.25 -1.39 10.86
CA MET A 308 15.40 -1.77 9.45
C MET A 308 15.45 -3.29 9.28
N LEU A 309 16.25 -3.98 10.10
CA LEU A 309 16.46 -5.42 9.97
C LEU A 309 15.33 -6.26 10.56
N TRP A 310 14.55 -5.70 11.49
CA TRP A 310 13.49 -6.45 12.17
C TRP A 310 12.39 -6.90 11.21
N THR A 311 11.92 -6.05 10.34
CA THR A 311 10.82 -6.40 9.41
C THR A 311 11.17 -7.60 8.51
N PRO A 312 12.30 -7.62 7.76
CA PRO A 312 12.65 -8.80 6.98
C PRO A 312 12.97 -10.01 7.88
N LEU A 313 13.55 -9.81 9.07
CA LEU A 313 13.79 -10.91 10.01
C LEU A 313 12.47 -11.55 10.46
N PHE A 314 11.48 -10.75 10.85
CA PHE A 314 10.15 -11.25 11.24
C PHE A 314 9.49 -12.05 10.11
N PHE A 315 9.47 -11.51 8.90
CA PHE A 315 8.84 -12.15 7.76
C PHE A 315 9.65 -13.31 7.14
N THR A 316 10.89 -13.55 7.59
CA THR A 316 11.63 -14.75 7.20
C THR A 316 10.87 -16.03 7.56
N PHE A 317 10.11 -16.02 8.65
CA PHE A 317 9.36 -17.16 9.16
C PHE A 317 7.93 -17.26 8.60
N SER A 318 7.48 -16.28 7.83
CA SER A 318 6.15 -16.30 7.22
C SER A 318 6.09 -17.21 6.00
N ARG A 319 5.03 -18.00 5.89
CA ARG A 319 4.79 -18.90 4.76
C ARG A 319 4.08 -18.20 3.58
N SER A 320 3.39 -17.10 3.84
CA SER A 320 2.66 -16.34 2.81
C SER A 320 3.19 -14.91 2.73
N LEU A 321 3.90 -14.56 1.65
CA LEU A 321 4.62 -13.32 1.50
C LEU A 321 4.31 -12.60 0.19
N ILE A 322 4.31 -11.29 0.25
CA ILE A 322 4.34 -10.39 -0.90
C ILE A 322 5.40 -9.31 -0.70
N HIS A 323 5.91 -8.75 -1.79
CA HIS A 323 7.00 -7.76 -1.75
C HIS A 323 6.70 -6.50 -0.94
N PRO A 324 5.45 -5.96 -0.82
CA PRO A 324 5.18 -4.76 -0.01
C PRO A 324 5.49 -4.88 1.48
N TYR A 325 5.67 -6.10 1.99
CA TYR A 325 5.96 -6.30 3.42
C TYR A 325 7.31 -5.72 3.87
N ILE A 326 8.18 -5.34 2.91
CA ILE A 326 9.45 -4.65 3.21
C ILE A 326 9.30 -3.13 3.42
N LEU A 327 8.15 -2.52 3.07
CA LEU A 327 7.97 -1.07 3.14
C LEU A 327 8.38 -0.44 4.49
N PRO A 328 8.04 -1.02 5.66
CA PRO A 328 8.46 -0.46 6.93
C PRO A 328 9.98 -0.38 7.13
N SER A 329 10.77 -1.20 6.45
CA SER A 329 12.24 -1.19 6.49
C SER A 329 12.88 -0.10 5.63
N MET A 330 12.15 0.42 4.65
CA MET A 330 12.67 1.45 3.74
C MET A 330 12.86 2.80 4.43
N ILE A 331 12.04 3.09 5.42
CA ILE A 331 12.09 4.34 6.17
C ILE A 331 13.40 4.46 6.97
N PRO A 332 13.75 3.49 7.85
CA PRO A 332 15.02 3.54 8.56
C PRO A 332 16.24 3.40 7.62
N LEU A 333 16.12 2.72 6.48
CA LEU A 333 17.17 2.71 5.45
C LEU A 333 17.47 4.13 4.96
N ALA A 334 16.45 4.88 4.57
CA ALA A 334 16.61 6.27 4.12
C ALA A 334 17.21 7.16 5.21
N LEU A 335 16.81 6.95 6.47
CA LEU A 335 17.33 7.68 7.63
C LEU A 335 18.79 7.33 7.96
N ILE A 336 19.21 6.07 7.86
CA ILE A 336 20.62 5.66 8.04
C ILE A 336 21.49 6.32 6.97
N ILE A 337 21.08 6.26 5.72
CA ILE A 337 21.83 6.89 4.63
C ILE A 337 21.93 8.40 4.85
N ASN A 338 20.83 9.05 5.23
CA ASN A 338 20.81 10.49 5.53
C ASN A 338 21.70 10.84 6.73
N HIS A 339 21.74 9.99 7.76
CA HIS A 339 22.57 10.20 8.94
C HIS A 339 24.08 10.22 8.61
N PHE A 340 24.52 9.32 7.74
CA PHE A 340 25.91 9.23 7.29
C PHE A 340 26.18 9.97 5.97
N TRP A 341 25.23 10.75 5.45
CA TRP A 341 25.35 11.38 4.14
C TRP A 341 26.57 12.28 3.98
N ASN A 342 26.95 13.00 5.04
CA ASN A 342 28.12 13.89 5.01
C ASN A 342 29.44 13.12 4.79
N ASN A 343 29.49 11.86 5.15
CA ASN A 343 30.64 10.98 4.98
C ASN A 343 30.70 10.28 3.61
N VAL A 344 29.62 10.42 2.81
CA VAL A 344 29.53 9.79 1.48
C VAL A 344 30.35 10.60 0.49
N LYS A 345 31.27 9.91 -0.21
CA LYS A 345 31.98 10.43 -1.37
C LYS A 345 31.12 10.31 -2.61
N ASN A 346 31.31 11.20 -3.58
CA ASN A 346 30.60 11.18 -4.88
C ASN A 346 29.06 11.15 -4.74
N LYS A 347 28.52 11.99 -3.87
CA LYS A 347 27.09 12.09 -3.56
C LYS A 347 26.20 12.15 -4.80
N ASN A 348 26.66 12.89 -5.82
CA ASN A 348 25.91 13.10 -7.06
C ASN A 348 25.63 11.81 -7.82
N ILE A 349 26.56 10.85 -7.80
CA ILE A 349 26.39 9.54 -8.44
C ILE A 349 25.16 8.81 -7.87
N TYR A 350 25.00 8.81 -6.54
CA TYR A 350 23.86 8.15 -5.89
C TYR A 350 22.54 8.87 -6.15
N ILE A 351 22.57 10.21 -6.25
CA ILE A 351 21.39 10.98 -6.65
C ILE A 351 21.01 10.66 -8.11
N TYR A 352 21.99 10.62 -9.03
CA TYR A 352 21.72 10.22 -10.41
C TYR A 352 21.16 8.81 -10.52
N TYR A 353 21.72 7.84 -9.77
CA TYR A 353 21.17 6.48 -9.74
C TYR A 353 19.74 6.43 -9.18
N GLY A 354 19.44 7.18 -8.11
CA GLY A 354 18.09 7.31 -7.61
C GLY A 354 17.14 7.90 -8.65
N LEU A 355 17.53 8.98 -9.31
CA LEU A 355 16.75 9.61 -10.38
C LEU A 355 16.58 8.70 -11.61
N SER A 356 17.58 7.89 -11.95
CA SER A 356 17.48 6.96 -13.09
C SER A 356 16.34 5.95 -12.93
N VAL A 357 16.02 5.53 -11.70
CA VAL A 357 14.86 4.67 -11.42
C VAL A 357 13.56 5.38 -11.77
N THR A 358 13.40 6.63 -11.35
CA THR A 358 12.21 7.43 -11.68
C THR A 358 12.13 7.69 -13.19
N ILE A 359 13.23 8.02 -13.84
CA ILE A 359 13.30 8.22 -15.29
C ILE A 359 12.96 6.93 -16.04
N ALA A 360 13.47 5.77 -15.59
CA ALA A 360 13.13 4.48 -16.18
C ALA A 360 11.64 4.15 -16.05
N LEU A 361 11.02 4.45 -14.90
CA LEU A 361 9.60 4.29 -14.70
C LEU A 361 8.78 5.20 -15.63
N ILE A 362 9.17 6.45 -15.78
CA ILE A 362 8.55 7.38 -16.73
C ILE A 362 8.68 6.82 -18.15
N PHE A 363 9.86 6.41 -18.56
CA PHE A 363 10.11 5.85 -19.89
C PHE A 363 9.22 4.63 -20.15
N VAL A 364 9.18 3.66 -19.25
CA VAL A 364 8.39 2.43 -19.37
C VAL A 364 6.89 2.73 -19.50
N LEU A 365 6.40 3.76 -18.80
CA LEU A 365 5.00 4.14 -18.84
C LEU A 365 4.62 4.90 -20.12
N TYR A 366 5.46 5.87 -20.53
CA TYR A 366 5.14 6.70 -21.71
C TYR A 366 5.46 6.05 -23.05
N THR A 367 6.47 5.17 -23.14
CA THR A 367 6.75 4.41 -24.37
C THR A 367 5.72 3.32 -24.67
N GLY A 368 4.80 3.06 -23.76
CA GLY A 368 3.80 2.02 -23.92
C GLY A 368 4.28 0.60 -23.61
N VAL A 369 5.55 0.41 -23.24
CA VAL A 369 6.10 -0.91 -22.86
C VAL A 369 5.29 -1.54 -21.73
N ALA A 370 4.89 -0.76 -20.72
CA ALA A 370 4.05 -1.23 -19.63
C ALA A 370 2.56 -1.29 -19.98
N ARG A 371 2.15 -0.71 -21.11
CA ARG A 371 0.73 -0.63 -21.48
C ARG A 371 0.02 -1.97 -21.50
N PRO A 372 0.57 -3.06 -22.08
CA PRO A 372 -0.06 -4.36 -22.03
C PRO A 372 -0.25 -4.92 -20.62
N LEU A 373 0.67 -4.59 -19.68
CA LEU A 373 0.60 -5.06 -18.30
C LEU A 373 -0.63 -4.52 -17.56
N TYR A 374 -0.87 -3.21 -17.65
CA TYR A 374 -2.04 -2.63 -16.98
C TYR A 374 -3.32 -2.75 -17.80
N MET A 375 -3.29 -2.63 -19.14
CA MET A 375 -4.50 -2.78 -19.97
C MET A 375 -5.15 -4.15 -19.85
N ASN A 376 -4.36 -5.22 -19.72
CA ASN A 376 -4.89 -6.57 -19.56
C ASN A 376 -5.36 -6.87 -18.12
N ASN A 377 -5.08 -5.99 -17.17
CA ASN A 377 -5.44 -6.14 -15.77
C ASN A 377 -6.45 -5.08 -15.29
N THR A 378 -7.16 -4.44 -16.22
CA THR A 378 -8.24 -3.49 -15.94
C THR A 378 -9.32 -3.59 -17.00
N ASP A 379 -10.55 -3.31 -16.62
CA ASP A 379 -11.67 -3.21 -17.57
C ASP A 379 -11.98 -1.77 -18.02
N LYS A 380 -11.25 -0.77 -17.51
CA LYS A 380 -11.47 0.65 -17.85
C LYS A 380 -11.64 0.87 -19.35
N TYR A 381 -10.73 0.32 -20.14
CA TYR A 381 -10.67 0.59 -21.58
C TYR A 381 -11.74 -0.12 -22.38
N ILE A 382 -12.12 -1.33 -21.98
CA ILE A 382 -13.18 -2.08 -22.67
C ILE A 382 -14.58 -1.56 -22.33
N LEU A 383 -14.72 -0.86 -21.20
CA LEU A 383 -15.99 -0.27 -20.76
C LEU A 383 -16.18 1.18 -21.23
N LYS A 384 -15.12 1.86 -21.69
CA LYS A 384 -15.14 3.29 -22.01
C LYS A 384 -16.10 3.67 -23.14
N THR A 385 -16.34 2.74 -24.06
CA THR A 385 -17.16 2.96 -25.29
C THR A 385 -18.62 2.61 -25.11
N LEU A 386 -19.04 2.14 -23.95
CA LEU A 386 -20.41 1.68 -23.72
C LEU A 386 -21.38 2.82 -23.50
N ASP A 387 -22.59 2.67 -24.04
CA ASP A 387 -23.71 3.56 -23.72
C ASP A 387 -24.16 3.32 -22.28
N ASN A 388 -24.16 4.40 -21.48
CA ASN A 388 -24.54 4.36 -20.08
C ASN A 388 -26.02 4.03 -19.84
N ASN A 389 -26.86 4.12 -20.83
CA ASN A 389 -28.31 3.89 -20.72
C ASN A 389 -28.70 2.41 -20.85
N LEU A 390 -27.80 1.57 -21.38
CA LEU A 390 -28.10 0.13 -21.53
C LEU A 390 -27.64 -0.64 -20.29
N PRO A 391 -28.39 -1.70 -19.89
CA PRO A 391 -27.97 -2.61 -18.85
C PRO A 391 -26.64 -3.28 -19.20
N ILE A 392 -25.80 -3.47 -18.20
CA ILE A 392 -24.53 -4.19 -18.37
C ILE A 392 -24.47 -5.37 -17.40
N TYR A 393 -24.19 -6.54 -17.95
CA TYR A 393 -24.08 -7.79 -17.20
C TYR A 393 -22.68 -8.38 -17.31
N SER A 394 -22.35 -9.25 -16.38
CA SER A 394 -21.15 -10.11 -16.43
C SER A 394 -21.57 -11.56 -16.26
N LEU A 395 -21.15 -12.42 -17.18
CA LEU A 395 -21.49 -13.83 -17.12
C LEU A 395 -20.64 -14.52 -16.03
N GLU A 396 -21.30 -15.03 -15.00
CA GLU A 396 -20.77 -15.77 -13.85
C GLU A 396 -19.88 -14.96 -12.89
N GLN A 397 -18.97 -14.11 -13.37
CA GLN A 397 -18.03 -13.38 -12.53
C GLN A 397 -17.76 -11.98 -13.07
N LYS A 398 -17.68 -11.00 -12.19
CA LYS A 398 -17.25 -9.63 -12.49
C LYS A 398 -15.89 -9.33 -11.85
N SER A 399 -15.09 -8.49 -12.50
CA SER A 399 -13.85 -7.97 -11.92
C SER A 399 -14.13 -6.76 -11.03
N TYR A 400 -13.23 -6.47 -10.09
CA TYR A 400 -13.35 -5.28 -9.26
C TYR A 400 -13.19 -3.99 -10.07
N SER A 401 -12.33 -4.00 -11.09
CA SER A 401 -12.22 -2.86 -12.00
C SER A 401 -13.49 -2.61 -12.79
N SER A 402 -14.20 -3.65 -13.28
CA SER A 402 -15.49 -3.45 -13.96
C SER A 402 -16.52 -2.85 -13.00
N GLN A 403 -16.58 -3.31 -11.77
CA GLN A 403 -17.48 -2.81 -10.75
C GLN A 403 -17.20 -1.32 -10.44
N PHE A 404 -15.95 -0.94 -10.25
CA PHE A 404 -15.52 0.44 -10.00
C PHE A 404 -15.87 1.37 -11.17
N TYR A 405 -15.48 1.01 -12.40
CA TYR A 405 -15.66 1.87 -13.57
C TYR A 405 -17.11 1.96 -14.06
N THR A 406 -17.94 0.96 -13.77
CA THR A 406 -19.39 1.04 -14.02
C THR A 406 -20.16 1.66 -12.86
N LYS A 407 -19.46 2.08 -11.77
CA LYS A 407 -20.05 2.59 -10.53
C LYS A 407 -21.11 1.62 -9.96
N GLY A 408 -20.77 0.32 -9.95
CA GLY A 408 -21.63 -0.74 -9.42
C GLY A 408 -22.78 -1.19 -10.33
N ARG A 409 -22.96 -0.60 -11.54
CA ARG A 409 -24.07 -0.95 -12.45
C ARG A 409 -23.95 -2.34 -13.06
N ILE A 410 -22.75 -2.94 -13.11
CA ILE A 410 -22.56 -4.27 -13.68
C ILE A 410 -23.12 -5.35 -12.75
N GLU A 411 -24.07 -6.12 -13.24
CA GLU A 411 -24.68 -7.23 -12.50
C GLU A 411 -24.09 -8.57 -12.96
N VAL A 412 -23.89 -9.49 -12.00
CA VAL A 412 -23.50 -10.87 -12.32
C VAL A 412 -24.76 -11.67 -12.65
N ILE A 413 -24.72 -12.38 -13.77
CA ILE A 413 -25.81 -13.28 -14.19
C ILE A 413 -25.25 -14.68 -14.47
N ASP A 414 -26.07 -15.68 -14.21
CA ASP A 414 -25.82 -17.05 -14.60
C ASP A 414 -26.22 -17.30 -16.09
N GLN A 415 -25.86 -18.46 -16.58
CA GLN A 415 -26.17 -18.83 -17.96
C GLN A 415 -27.68 -18.86 -18.23
N LYS A 416 -28.50 -19.32 -17.29
CA LYS A 416 -29.94 -19.41 -17.47
C LYS A 416 -30.59 -18.04 -17.59
N LYS A 417 -30.18 -17.06 -16.76
CA LYS A 417 -30.64 -15.67 -16.85
C LYS A 417 -30.17 -15.04 -18.19
N PHE A 418 -28.94 -15.34 -18.61
CA PHE A 418 -28.42 -14.87 -19.90
C PHE A 418 -29.27 -15.38 -21.08
N GLU A 419 -29.56 -16.70 -21.15
CA GLU A 419 -30.41 -17.29 -22.19
C GLU A 419 -31.80 -16.68 -22.21
N ASN A 420 -32.41 -16.45 -21.03
CA ASN A 420 -33.67 -15.76 -20.90
C ASN A 420 -33.67 -14.30 -21.41
N LEU A 421 -32.55 -13.56 -21.20
CA LEU A 421 -32.40 -12.21 -21.74
C LEU A 421 -32.33 -12.22 -23.28
N VAL A 422 -31.58 -13.18 -23.82
CA VAL A 422 -31.48 -13.38 -25.28
C VAL A 422 -32.82 -13.71 -25.94
N THR A 423 -33.72 -14.41 -25.26
CA THR A 423 -35.06 -14.74 -25.77
C THR A 423 -36.04 -13.57 -25.70
N LYS A 424 -35.82 -12.62 -24.78
CA LYS A 424 -36.67 -11.43 -24.60
C LYS A 424 -36.36 -10.29 -25.57
N ASP A 425 -35.37 -10.45 -26.43
CA ASP A 425 -34.98 -9.50 -27.49
C ASP A 425 -34.66 -8.07 -26.95
N SER A 426 -34.11 -7.98 -25.74
CA SER A 426 -33.77 -6.70 -25.11
C SER A 426 -32.32 -6.32 -25.37
N LYS A 427 -32.04 -5.03 -25.62
CA LYS A 427 -30.68 -4.53 -25.82
C LYS A 427 -29.92 -4.49 -24.47
N PHE A 428 -28.77 -5.10 -24.43
CA PHE A 428 -27.88 -5.09 -23.25
C PHE A 428 -26.42 -5.31 -23.66
N TYR A 429 -25.51 -4.98 -22.74
CA TYR A 429 -24.09 -5.36 -22.82
C TYR A 429 -23.79 -6.53 -21.89
N ILE A 430 -22.91 -7.42 -22.33
CA ILE A 430 -22.45 -8.53 -21.51
C ILE A 430 -20.94 -8.71 -21.59
N SER A 431 -20.30 -8.81 -20.41
CA SER A 431 -18.89 -9.15 -20.26
C SER A 431 -18.75 -10.66 -20.15
N ILE A 432 -17.95 -11.28 -21.02
CA ILE A 432 -17.75 -12.72 -21.07
C ILE A 432 -16.25 -13.00 -21.09
N SER A 433 -15.74 -13.87 -20.21
CA SER A 433 -14.36 -14.31 -20.24
C SER A 433 -14.06 -15.14 -21.49
N ASN A 434 -12.83 -15.09 -22.01
CA ASN A 434 -12.47 -15.81 -23.24
C ASN A 434 -12.70 -17.32 -23.11
N ASN A 435 -12.42 -17.90 -21.94
CA ASN A 435 -12.67 -19.34 -21.69
C ASN A 435 -14.17 -19.65 -21.78
N ARG A 436 -15.00 -18.78 -21.22
CA ARG A 436 -16.44 -18.96 -21.23
C ARG A 436 -17.04 -18.69 -22.61
N TRP A 437 -16.49 -17.72 -23.35
CA TRP A 437 -16.88 -17.48 -24.74
C TRP A 437 -16.74 -18.74 -25.59
N VAL A 438 -15.63 -19.47 -25.48
CA VAL A 438 -15.38 -20.70 -26.21
C VAL A 438 -16.38 -21.81 -25.85
N SER A 439 -16.88 -21.84 -24.62
CA SER A 439 -17.86 -22.86 -24.18
C SER A 439 -19.32 -22.54 -24.51
N LEU A 440 -19.64 -21.33 -24.99
CA LEU A 440 -21.00 -20.97 -25.40
C LEU A 440 -21.38 -21.65 -26.71
N SER A 441 -22.67 -21.98 -26.85
CA SER A 441 -23.23 -22.53 -28.11
C SER A 441 -23.10 -21.54 -29.29
N LEU A 442 -22.95 -22.06 -30.49
CA LEU A 442 -22.86 -21.24 -31.69
C LEU A 442 -24.11 -20.36 -31.90
N SER A 443 -25.29 -20.87 -31.53
CA SER A 443 -26.54 -20.14 -31.59
C SER A 443 -26.57 -18.89 -30.74
N LEU A 444 -25.98 -18.95 -29.52
CA LEU A 444 -25.84 -17.80 -28.63
C LEU A 444 -24.77 -16.82 -29.12
N ARG A 445 -23.61 -17.34 -29.58
CA ARG A 445 -22.54 -16.46 -30.09
C ARG A 445 -22.98 -15.64 -31.30
N ASN A 446 -23.73 -16.23 -32.21
CA ASN A 446 -24.21 -15.55 -33.44
C ASN A 446 -25.18 -14.39 -33.17
N LYS A 447 -25.81 -14.37 -31.97
CA LYS A 447 -26.68 -13.28 -31.52
C LYS A 447 -25.91 -12.16 -30.80
N LEU A 448 -24.61 -12.26 -30.64
CA LEU A 448 -23.78 -11.29 -29.95
C LEU A 448 -22.80 -10.62 -30.92
N GLU A 449 -22.68 -9.32 -30.80
CA GLU A 449 -21.68 -8.51 -31.49
C GLU A 449 -20.60 -8.05 -30.53
N ILE A 450 -19.33 -8.25 -30.90
CA ILE A 450 -18.22 -7.80 -30.10
C ILE A 450 -18.08 -6.28 -30.21
N ILE A 451 -18.12 -5.59 -29.08
CA ILE A 451 -17.91 -4.14 -28.99
C ILE A 451 -16.45 -3.83 -28.70
N ASN A 452 -15.86 -4.54 -27.72
CA ASN A 452 -14.48 -4.34 -27.34
C ASN A 452 -13.95 -5.58 -26.60
N ASN A 453 -12.64 -5.77 -26.57
CA ASN A 453 -12.04 -6.90 -25.86
C ASN A 453 -10.64 -6.56 -25.31
N ASN A 454 -10.18 -7.40 -24.38
CA ASN A 454 -8.80 -7.52 -23.97
C ASN A 454 -8.35 -9.00 -24.00
N LYS A 455 -7.14 -9.30 -23.53
CA LYS A 455 -6.62 -10.69 -23.53
C LYS A 455 -7.40 -11.65 -22.65
N LYS A 456 -8.26 -11.20 -21.73
CA LYS A 456 -8.96 -12.04 -20.76
C LYS A 456 -10.45 -12.19 -21.04
N LYS A 457 -11.09 -11.17 -21.62
CA LYS A 457 -12.54 -11.11 -21.83
C LYS A 457 -12.94 -10.17 -22.96
N GLY A 458 -14.14 -10.35 -23.47
CA GLY A 458 -14.81 -9.41 -24.38
C GLY A 458 -16.06 -8.81 -23.77
N ILE A 459 -16.42 -7.63 -24.28
CA ILE A 459 -17.74 -7.01 -24.09
C ILE A 459 -18.51 -7.18 -25.38
N TYR A 460 -19.67 -7.72 -25.23
CA TYR A 460 -20.57 -8.01 -26.37
C TYR A 460 -21.88 -7.26 -26.18
N GLN A 461 -22.49 -6.88 -27.29
CA GLN A 461 -23.85 -6.36 -27.34
C GLN A 461 -24.77 -7.39 -28.01
N PHE A 462 -25.96 -7.54 -27.47
CA PHE A 462 -26.97 -8.37 -28.08
C PHE A 462 -27.43 -7.71 -29.40
N LYS A 463 -27.43 -8.49 -30.52
CA LYS A 463 -27.96 -8.09 -31.83
C LYS A 463 -29.45 -8.32 -31.80
N ASN A 464 -30.20 -7.30 -32.17
CA ASN A 464 -31.63 -7.50 -32.51
C ASN A 464 -31.75 -8.26 -33.81
#